data_1525115a2bf329315b019660d4f2066d
#
_entry.id   1525115a2bf329315b019660d4f2066d
#
_cell.length_a   1.000
_cell.length_b   1.000
_cell.length_c   1.000
_cell.angle_alpha   90.00
_cell.angle_beta   90.00
_cell.angle_gamma   90.00
#
_symmetry.space_group_name_H-M   'P 1'
#
loop_
_entity.id
_entity.type
_entity.pdbx_description
1 polymer ?
#
loop_
_entity_poly.entity_id
_entity_poly.type
_entity_poly.pdbx_seq_one_letter_code
_entity_poly.pdbx_strand_id
1 'polypeptide(L)' 'MNVDFLKNYLIQKKISIYRLSKISGIGDGRLNQIINKKTKKPQMTTVVKIAKALELSNDEFAKLCGYRKDDKNGI' A
#
# COMPACT_ATOMS: atom_id res chain seq x y z
N MET A 1 6.10 -3.25 3.18
CA MET A 1 5.14 -2.20 2.82
C MET A 1 4.66 -1.49 4.07
N ASN A 2 4.52 -0.19 3.98
CA ASN A 2 4.06 0.61 5.11
C ASN A 2 2.53 0.54 5.19
N VAL A 3 2.03 -0.38 5.99
CA VAL A 3 0.59 -0.59 6.09
C VAL A 3 -0.10 0.61 6.76
N ASP A 4 0.58 1.25 7.70
CA ASP A 4 -0.01 2.40 8.38
C ASP A 4 -0.26 3.55 7.39
N PHE A 5 0.69 3.77 6.49
CA PHE A 5 0.51 4.77 5.45
C PHE A 5 -0.70 4.41 4.58
N LEU A 6 -0.81 3.15 4.18
CA LEU A 6 -1.90 2.70 3.34
C LEU A 6 -3.25 2.88 4.05
N LYS A 7 -3.33 2.49 5.31
CA LYS A 7 -4.57 2.64 6.05
C LYS A 7 -4.98 4.10 6.14
N ASN A 8 -4.04 4.96 6.47
CA ASN A 8 -4.35 6.39 6.60
C ASN A 8 -4.77 6.98 5.26
N TYR A 9 -4.11 6.56 4.19
CA TYR A 9 -4.45 7.04 2.86
C TYR A 9 -5.88 6.66 2.49
N LEU A 10 -6.25 5.41 2.76
CA LEU A 10 -7.60 4.96 2.43
C LEU A 10 -8.65 5.72 3.25
N ILE A 11 -8.36 5.98 4.52
CA ILE A 11 -9.28 6.72 5.36
C ILE A 11 -9.43 8.15 4.86
N GLN A 12 -8.32 8.81 4.54
CA GLN A 12 -8.37 10.17 4.07
C GLN A 12 -9.12 10.29 2.74
N LYS A 13 -8.95 9.34 1.87
CA LYS A 13 -9.61 9.37 0.56
C LYS A 13 -10.97 8.70 0.59
N LYS A 14 -11.38 8.17 1.75
CA LYS A 14 -12.66 7.51 1.91
C LYS A 14 -12.82 6.35 0.93
N ILE A 15 -11.77 5.56 0.79
CA ILE A 15 -11.78 4.39 -0.08
C ILE A 15 -11.85 3.16 0.80
N SER A 16 -12.85 2.32 0.57
CA SER A 16 -12.98 1.08 1.33
C SER A 16 -12.05 0.01 0.77
N ILE A 17 -11.82 -1.03 1.54
CA ILE A 17 -11.03 -2.16 1.07
C ILE A 17 -11.71 -2.81 -0.12
N TYR A 18 -13.04 -2.89 -0.10
CA TYR A 18 -13.78 -3.45 -1.21
C TYR A 18 -13.52 -2.66 -2.49
N ARG A 19 -13.55 -1.33 -2.38
CA ARG A 19 -13.29 -0.49 -3.53
C ARG A 19 -11.87 -0.66 -4.02
N LEU A 20 -10.90 -0.72 -3.10
CA LEU A 20 -9.51 -0.92 -3.48
C LEU A 20 -9.35 -2.28 -4.17
N SER A 21 -10.05 -3.30 -3.71
CA SER A 21 -10.03 -4.60 -4.35
C SER A 21 -10.48 -4.48 -5.80
N LYS A 22 -11.56 -3.76 -6.04
CA LYS A 22 -12.09 -3.64 -7.39
C LYS A 22 -11.14 -2.90 -8.32
N ILE A 23 -10.55 -1.81 -7.86
CA ILE A 23 -9.70 -1.01 -8.75
C ILE A 23 -8.30 -1.57 -8.90
N SER A 24 -7.83 -2.36 -7.94
CA SER A 24 -6.49 -2.93 -8.01
C SER A 24 -6.46 -4.32 -8.62
N GLY A 25 -7.59 -4.99 -8.66
CA GLY A 25 -7.63 -6.37 -9.12
C GLY A 25 -7.11 -7.37 -8.09
N ILE A 26 -6.87 -6.93 -6.85
CA ILE A 26 -6.43 -7.83 -5.80
C ILE A 26 -7.65 -8.25 -5.00
N GLY A 27 -7.77 -9.53 -4.68
CA GLY A 27 -8.92 -10.01 -3.91
C GLY A 27 -9.02 -9.32 -2.55
N ASP A 28 -10.25 -9.07 -2.09
CA ASP A 28 -10.44 -8.37 -0.83
C ASP A 28 -9.96 -9.20 0.35
N GLY A 29 -10.03 -10.52 0.28
CA GLY A 29 -9.47 -11.37 1.33
C GLY A 29 -7.98 -11.16 1.47
N ARG A 30 -7.28 -11.06 0.34
CA ARG A 30 -5.86 -10.82 0.37
C ARG A 30 -5.54 -9.43 0.89
N LEU A 31 -6.30 -8.43 0.46
CA LEU A 31 -6.10 -7.07 0.95
C LEU A 31 -6.32 -6.99 2.46
N ASN A 32 -7.33 -7.68 2.95
CA ASN A 32 -7.58 -7.71 4.39
C ASN A 32 -6.39 -8.32 5.14
N GLN A 33 -5.80 -9.36 4.61
CA GLN A 33 -4.63 -9.96 5.24
C GLN A 33 -3.46 -9.00 5.26
N ILE A 34 -3.25 -8.32 4.15
CA ILE A 34 -2.14 -7.37 4.04
C ILE A 34 -2.34 -6.22 5.01
N ILE A 35 -3.53 -5.63 5.01
CA ILE A 35 -3.80 -4.46 5.83
C ILE A 35 -3.81 -4.79 7.32
N ASN A 36 -4.18 -5.99 7.67
CA ASN A 36 -4.17 -6.40 9.06
C ASN A 36 -2.82 -7.01 9.48
N LYS A 37 -1.82 -6.84 8.61
CA LYS A 37 -0.46 -7.26 8.91
C LYS A 37 -0.30 -8.76 9.14
N LYS A 38 -1.18 -9.55 8.57
CA LYS A 38 -1.05 -11.00 8.67
C LYS A 38 -0.08 -11.54 7.63
N THR A 39 0.19 -10.76 6.59
CA THR A 39 1.17 -11.12 5.59
C THR A 39 2.43 -10.33 5.90
N LYS A 40 3.54 -11.02 6.09
CA LYS A 40 4.76 -10.34 6.46
C LYS A 40 5.26 -9.37 5.42
N LYS A 41 5.39 -9.81 4.19
CA LYS A 41 5.87 -8.93 3.14
C LYS A 41 5.13 -9.23 1.87
N PRO A 42 4.24 -8.35 1.45
CA PRO A 42 3.58 -8.55 0.16
C PRO A 42 4.62 -8.40 -0.95
N GLN A 43 4.41 -9.09 -2.04
CA GLN A 43 5.32 -9.00 -3.16
C GLN A 43 5.28 -7.60 -3.76
N MET A 44 6.38 -7.21 -4.37
CA MET A 44 6.44 -5.88 -4.98
C MET A 44 5.36 -5.70 -6.04
N THR A 45 5.02 -6.76 -6.77
CA THR A 45 3.94 -6.66 -7.75
C THR A 45 2.63 -6.25 -7.09
N THR A 46 2.36 -6.73 -5.88
CA THR A 46 1.16 -6.35 -5.15
C THR A 46 1.22 -4.88 -4.76
N VAL A 47 2.37 -4.43 -4.28
CA VAL A 47 2.55 -3.03 -3.89
C VAL A 47 2.35 -2.11 -5.09
N VAL A 48 2.89 -2.51 -6.24
CA VAL A 48 2.76 -1.72 -7.47
C VAL A 48 1.29 -1.66 -7.90
N LYS A 49 0.56 -2.77 -7.79
CA LYS A 49 -0.84 -2.77 -8.16
C LYS A 49 -1.64 -1.80 -7.28
N ILE A 50 -1.34 -1.78 -5.99
CA ILE A 50 -2.02 -0.87 -5.07
C ILE A 50 -1.67 0.58 -5.44
N ALA A 51 -0.40 0.85 -5.68
CA ALA A 51 0.04 2.20 -6.00
C ALA A 51 -0.60 2.70 -7.29
N LYS A 52 -0.67 1.84 -8.30
CA LYS A 52 -1.29 2.24 -9.55
C LYS A 52 -2.78 2.47 -9.39
N ALA A 53 -3.45 1.60 -8.63
CA ALA A 53 -4.87 1.75 -8.42
C ALA A 53 -5.21 3.06 -7.71
N LEU A 54 -4.37 3.47 -6.79
CA LEU A 54 -4.58 4.70 -6.04
C LEU A 54 -3.94 5.92 -6.70
N GLU A 55 -3.25 5.71 -7.81
CA GLU A 55 -2.57 6.77 -8.55
C GLU A 55 -1.63 7.56 -7.66
N LEU A 56 -0.83 6.85 -6.92
CA LEU A 56 0.11 7.48 -6.00
C LEU A 56 1.23 8.18 -6.75
N SER A 57 1.67 9.31 -6.20
CA SER A 57 2.83 10.00 -6.74
C SER A 57 4.10 9.23 -6.36
N ASN A 58 5.23 9.63 -6.91
CA ASN A 58 6.49 8.96 -6.59
C ASN A 58 6.79 9.05 -5.10
N ASP A 59 6.53 10.21 -4.48
CA ASP A 59 6.76 10.36 -3.05
C ASP A 59 5.82 9.44 -2.25
N GLU A 60 4.58 9.36 -2.67
CA GLU A 60 3.62 8.50 -1.98
C GLU A 60 3.97 7.04 -2.16
N PHE A 61 4.43 6.67 -3.34
CA PHE A 61 4.84 5.31 -3.59
C PHE A 61 6.03 4.94 -2.71
N ALA A 62 6.99 5.85 -2.57
CA ALA A 62 8.13 5.60 -1.71
C ALA A 62 7.68 5.41 -0.26
N LYS A 63 6.72 6.19 0.20
CA LYS A 63 6.21 6.03 1.55
C LYS A 63 5.50 4.69 1.72
N LEU A 64 4.77 4.28 0.71
CA LEU A 64 4.09 2.98 0.77
C LEU A 64 5.11 1.84 0.82
N CYS A 65 6.20 1.97 0.10
CA CYS A 65 7.23 0.95 0.11
C CYS A 65 8.03 0.91 1.41
N GLY A 66 7.90 1.95 2.21
CA GLY A 66 8.60 2.00 3.48
C GLY A 66 9.91 2.75 3.45
N TYR A 67 10.21 3.45 2.36
CA TYR A 67 11.43 4.21 2.31
C TYR A 67 11.37 5.42 3.20
N ARG A 68 12.53 5.83 3.73
CA ARG A 68 12.60 7.04 4.48
C ARG A 68 13.68 7.86 3.86
N LYS A 69 13.46 9.16 3.78
CA LYS A 69 14.46 10.00 3.19
C LYS A 69 15.73 10.04 3.95
N ASP A 70 15.66 9.91 5.26
CA ASP A 70 16.85 10.00 6.06
C ASP A 70 17.47 8.63 6.22
N ASP A 71 16.96 7.64 5.55
CA ASP A 71 17.48 6.32 5.69
C ASP A 71 18.57 6.09 4.71
N LYS A 72 19.35 7.07 4.49
CA LYS A 72 20.28 6.93 3.49
C LYS A 72 21.43 6.25 3.92
N ASN A 73 21.54 6.00 5.04
CA ASN A 73 22.63 5.43 5.45
C ASN A 73 22.66 4.20 5.07
N GLY A 74 21.68 3.83 4.75
CA GLY A 74 21.75 2.69 4.13
C GLY A 74 22.79 2.83 3.14
N ILE A 75 23.15 3.87 2.93
CA ILE A 75 24.12 4.00 2.03
C ILE A 75 25.32 3.86 2.48
#